data_9266ebf29fd511bab98387f8a7b4ec8b
#
_entry.id   9266ebf29fd511bab98387f8a7b4ec8b
#
_cell.length_a   1.000
_cell.length_b   1.000
_cell.length_c   1.000
_cell.angle_alpha   90.00
_cell.angle_beta   90.00
_cell.angle_gamma   90.00
#
_symmetry.space_group_name_H-M   'P 1'
#
loop_
_entity.id
_entity.type
_entity.pdbx_description
1 polymer ?
#
loop_
_entity_poly.entity_id
_entity_poly.type
_entity_poly.pdbx_seq_one_letter_code
_entity_poly.pdbx_strand_id
1 'polypeptide(L)'
;MRIYQAGFLAAVTLPSMAFAQEAVTQEAPAVRGSIIANLLEEHDNPFTLYPYDSNYLIYTATSELNKEAIRTYDWADDSQKDEVKFQLSLAFPLWRGILGPNSILGGSYTQKSWWQLSNSDESSPFRETNYEPQLFLGFATDYSLAGWTLRDVEFGYNHMSNG
;
A
#
# COMPACT_ATOMS: atom_id res chain seq x y z
N MET A 1 17.10 4.31 19.28
CA MET A 1 16.10 5.38 19.54
C MET A 1 15.82 6.00 18.18
N ARG A 2 14.74 5.58 17.51
CA ARG A 2 14.42 6.04 16.15
C ARG A 2 13.67 7.36 16.22
N ILE A 3 14.22 8.41 15.62
CA ILE A 3 13.60 9.73 15.53
C ILE A 3 12.82 9.75 14.23
N TYR A 4 11.48 9.79 14.31
CA TYR A 4 10.61 10.01 13.16
C TYR A 4 10.60 11.52 12.84
N GLN A 5 11.09 11.91 11.67
CA GLN A 5 10.88 13.25 11.16
C GLN A 5 9.52 13.33 10.46
N ALA A 6 8.67 14.25 10.94
CA ALA A 6 7.40 14.57 10.31
C ALA A 6 7.67 15.34 9.00
N GLY A 7 7.33 14.73 7.86
CA GLY A 7 7.34 15.39 6.57
C GLY A 7 6.17 16.36 6.44
N PHE A 8 6.45 17.61 6.11
CA PHE A 8 5.43 18.62 5.79
C PHE A 8 4.88 18.37 4.39
N LEU A 9 3.58 18.17 4.28
CA LEU A 9 2.86 18.10 3.00
C LEU A 9 2.66 19.56 2.51
N ALA A 10 3.40 19.97 1.50
CA ALA A 10 3.15 21.24 0.81
C ALA A 10 2.17 20.97 -0.34
N ALA A 11 0.92 21.46 -0.20
CA ALA A 11 -0.03 21.51 -1.29
C ALA A 11 0.34 22.65 -2.22
N VAL A 12 0.78 22.36 -3.43
CA VAL A 12 0.99 23.35 -4.50
C VAL A 12 -0.36 23.56 -5.20
N THR A 13 -0.97 24.73 -4.99
CA THR A 13 -2.13 25.17 -5.76
C THR A 13 -1.67 25.77 -7.08
N LEU A 14 -1.89 25.07 -8.17
CA LEU A 14 -1.76 25.62 -9.52
C LEU A 14 -3.02 26.42 -9.90
N PRO A 15 -2.90 27.54 -10.64
CA PRO A 15 -4.05 28.35 -11.05
C PRO A 15 -4.92 27.58 -12.04
N SER A 16 -6.23 27.59 -11.79
CA SER A 16 -7.26 26.93 -12.57
C SER A 16 -7.31 27.51 -14.00
N MET A 17 -6.92 26.72 -14.99
CA MET A 17 -7.50 26.86 -16.31
C MET A 17 -8.82 26.09 -16.34
N ALA A 18 -9.91 26.83 -16.46
CA ALA A 18 -11.25 26.28 -16.57
C ALA A 18 -11.39 25.58 -17.92
N PHE A 19 -11.14 24.28 -17.95
CA PHE A 19 -11.75 23.41 -18.95
C PHE A 19 -13.08 22.95 -18.35
N ALA A 20 -14.17 23.19 -19.08
CA ALA A 20 -15.47 22.62 -18.76
C ALA A 20 -15.34 21.09 -18.83
N GLN A 21 -15.09 20.50 -17.69
CA GLN A 21 -15.06 19.05 -17.52
C GLN A 21 -16.49 18.67 -17.12
N GLU A 22 -17.16 17.95 -18.02
CA GLU A 22 -18.40 17.25 -17.66
C GLU A 22 -18.16 16.53 -16.33
N ALA A 23 -19.01 16.82 -15.36
CA ALA A 23 -18.98 16.19 -14.06
C ALA A 23 -19.23 14.68 -14.27
N VAL A 24 -18.15 13.93 -14.42
CA VAL A 24 -18.18 12.52 -14.12
C VAL A 24 -18.54 12.47 -12.63
N THR A 25 -19.77 12.10 -12.34
CA THR A 25 -20.20 11.75 -10.99
C THR A 25 -19.31 10.59 -10.56
N GLN A 26 -18.20 10.93 -9.94
CA GLN A 26 -17.37 9.95 -9.27
C GLN A 26 -18.22 9.49 -8.09
N GLU A 27 -18.87 8.35 -8.24
CA GLU A 27 -19.47 7.66 -7.12
C GLU A 27 -18.44 7.64 -6.01
N ALA A 28 -18.82 8.14 -4.83
CA ALA A 28 -17.99 8.04 -3.64
C ALA A 28 -17.52 6.57 -3.56
N PRO A 29 -16.24 6.33 -3.29
CA PRO A 29 -15.73 4.95 -3.26
C PRO A 29 -16.64 4.16 -2.36
N ALA A 30 -17.29 3.13 -2.93
CA ALA A 30 -18.16 2.24 -2.20
C ALA A 30 -17.43 1.88 -0.90
N VAL A 31 -18.12 2.03 0.23
CA VAL A 31 -17.61 1.62 1.54
C VAL A 31 -16.91 0.30 1.33
N ARG A 32 -15.59 0.26 1.58
CA ARG A 32 -14.77 -0.93 1.30
C ARG A 32 -15.51 -2.13 1.86
N GLY A 33 -15.97 -3.01 0.97
CA GLY A 33 -16.50 -4.30 1.37
C GLY A 33 -15.44 -5.03 2.20
N SER A 34 -15.86 -5.99 3.00
CA SER A 34 -14.97 -6.89 3.72
C SER A 34 -13.95 -7.48 2.75
N ILE A 35 -12.65 -7.34 3.02
CA ILE A 35 -11.61 -7.97 2.20
C ILE A 35 -11.75 -9.49 2.24
N ILE A 36 -12.10 -10.04 3.40
CA ILE A 36 -12.31 -11.48 3.56
C ILE A 36 -13.52 -11.95 2.75
N ALA A 37 -14.62 -11.17 2.72
CA ALA A 37 -15.76 -11.51 1.87
C ALA A 37 -15.39 -11.51 0.38
N ASN A 38 -14.62 -10.52 -0.08
CA ASN A 38 -14.12 -10.49 -1.47
C ASN A 38 -13.24 -11.71 -1.79
N LEU A 39 -12.37 -12.11 -0.87
CA LEU A 39 -11.50 -13.28 -1.05
C LEU A 39 -12.29 -14.59 -1.01
N LEU A 40 -13.46 -14.61 -0.35
CA LEU A 40 -14.36 -15.78 -0.31
C LEU A 40 -15.17 -15.93 -1.59
N GLU A 41 -15.37 -14.86 -2.38
CA GLU A 41 -16.07 -14.96 -3.66
C GLU A 41 -15.32 -15.91 -4.61
N GLU A 42 -16.08 -16.81 -5.23
CA GLU A 42 -15.54 -17.70 -6.26
C GLU A 42 -15.52 -16.97 -7.60
N HIS A 43 -14.38 -17.01 -8.26
CA HIS A 43 -14.20 -16.49 -9.61
C HIS A 43 -13.74 -17.60 -10.54
N ASP A 44 -14.08 -17.51 -11.80
CA ASP A 44 -13.64 -18.44 -12.85
C ASP A 44 -12.12 -18.49 -12.97
N ASN A 45 -11.43 -17.38 -12.62
CA ASN A 45 -9.98 -17.30 -12.62
C ASN A 45 -9.42 -17.59 -11.21
N PRO A 46 -8.73 -18.72 -11.00
CA PRO A 46 -8.15 -19.07 -9.71
C PRO A 46 -6.98 -18.16 -9.29
N PHE A 47 -6.43 -17.36 -10.23
CA PHE A 47 -5.33 -16.44 -9.99
C PHE A 47 -5.79 -14.99 -9.76
N THR A 48 -7.03 -14.79 -9.29
CA THR A 48 -7.54 -13.47 -8.97
C THR A 48 -6.78 -12.88 -7.79
N LEU A 49 -6.23 -11.68 -8.00
CA LEU A 49 -5.55 -10.89 -6.98
C LEU A 49 -6.47 -9.74 -6.53
N TYR A 50 -6.48 -9.47 -5.25
CA TYR A 50 -7.29 -8.43 -4.63
C TYR A 50 -6.40 -7.36 -4.02
N PRO A 51 -6.74 -6.07 -4.10
CA PRO A 51 -6.09 -5.05 -3.29
C PRO A 51 -6.27 -5.39 -1.81
N TYR A 52 -5.15 -5.39 -1.05
CA TYR A 52 -5.18 -5.68 0.38
C TYR A 52 -5.07 -4.40 1.21
N ASP A 53 -3.89 -3.82 1.26
CA ASP A 53 -3.68 -2.49 1.81
C ASP A 53 -3.85 -1.41 0.74
N SER A 54 -3.64 -0.15 1.12
CA SER A 54 -3.70 0.98 0.19
C SER A 54 -2.61 0.88 -0.87
N ASN A 55 -3.00 0.91 -2.14
CA ASN A 55 -2.08 1.06 -3.25
C ASN A 55 -1.95 2.55 -3.59
N TYR A 56 -0.72 3.07 -3.64
CA TYR A 56 -0.48 4.48 -3.92
C TYR A 56 0.87 4.72 -4.61
N LEU A 57 0.96 5.85 -5.28
CA LEU A 57 2.19 6.42 -5.80
C LEU A 57 2.18 7.91 -5.46
N ILE A 58 3.21 8.36 -4.74
CA ILE A 58 3.33 9.73 -4.22
C ILE A 58 4.70 10.27 -4.59
N TYR A 59 4.73 11.46 -5.20
CA TYR A 59 5.95 12.22 -5.36
C TYR A 59 6.23 13.02 -4.08
N THR A 60 7.43 12.91 -3.57
CA THR A 60 7.87 13.58 -2.34
C THR A 60 9.14 14.38 -2.62
N ALA A 61 9.27 15.54 -1.97
CA ALA A 61 10.48 16.34 -2.01
C ALA A 61 10.85 16.80 -0.60
N THR A 62 12.15 16.87 -0.33
CA THR A 62 12.69 17.36 0.95
C THR A 62 13.55 18.60 0.72
N SER A 63 13.57 19.52 1.68
CA SER A 63 14.47 20.66 1.65
C SER A 63 15.92 20.29 1.92
N GLU A 64 16.12 19.25 2.76
CA GLU A 64 17.44 18.79 3.18
C GLU A 64 17.52 17.27 3.16
N LEU A 65 18.68 16.75 2.73
CA LEU A 65 19.01 15.33 2.76
C LEU A 65 19.91 15.01 3.96
N ASN A 66 19.54 13.99 4.71
CA ASN A 66 20.45 13.41 5.70
C ASN A 66 21.39 12.41 5.01
N LYS A 67 22.45 12.94 4.39
CA LYS A 67 23.46 12.13 3.66
C LYS A 67 24.14 11.10 4.57
N GLU A 68 24.27 11.39 5.86
CA GLU A 68 24.84 10.43 6.82
C GLU A 68 23.99 9.17 6.97
N ALA A 69 22.65 9.30 6.88
CA ALA A 69 21.74 8.15 6.97
C ALA A 69 21.80 7.21 5.74
N ILE A 70 22.23 7.74 4.61
CA ILE A 70 22.30 7.00 3.33
C ILE A 70 23.74 6.75 2.86
N ARG A 71 24.74 7.08 3.67
CA ARG A 71 26.16 6.97 3.32
C ARG A 71 26.64 5.56 2.97
N THR A 72 25.85 4.54 3.26
CA THR A 72 26.14 3.14 2.91
C THR A 72 25.90 2.83 1.44
N TYR A 73 25.23 3.72 0.72
CA TYR A 73 25.01 3.58 -0.71
C TYR A 73 26.10 4.30 -1.50
N ASP A 74 26.59 3.69 -2.56
CA ASP A 74 27.64 4.26 -3.40
C ASP A 74 27.24 5.57 -4.07
N TRP A 75 25.93 5.77 -4.30
CA TRP A 75 25.31 6.97 -4.89
C TRP A 75 24.86 8.03 -3.86
N ALA A 76 25.20 7.89 -2.59
CA ALA A 76 24.74 8.79 -1.52
C ALA A 76 25.07 10.27 -1.79
N ASP A 77 26.24 10.55 -2.37
CA ASP A 77 26.69 11.92 -2.68
C ASP A 77 25.87 12.56 -3.80
N ASP A 78 25.37 11.76 -4.74
CA ASP A 78 24.59 12.17 -5.91
C ASP A 78 23.06 12.06 -5.68
N SER A 79 22.65 11.81 -4.44
CA SER A 79 21.24 11.67 -4.07
C SER A 79 20.43 12.91 -4.41
N GLN A 80 19.26 12.71 -5.02
CA GLN A 80 18.31 13.77 -5.30
C GLN A 80 17.42 14.05 -4.09
N LYS A 81 16.89 15.29 -4.01
CA LYS A 81 15.99 15.74 -2.93
C LYS A 81 14.55 15.28 -3.13
N ASP A 82 14.25 14.71 -4.26
CA ASP A 82 12.94 14.25 -4.65
C ASP A 82 12.94 12.73 -4.84
N GLU A 83 11.84 12.11 -4.44
CA GLU A 83 11.64 10.66 -4.53
C GLU A 83 10.20 10.34 -4.89
N VAL A 84 10.01 9.24 -5.56
CA VAL A 84 8.69 8.60 -5.70
C VAL A 84 8.57 7.53 -4.62
N LYS A 85 7.58 7.68 -3.75
CA LYS A 85 7.17 6.64 -2.81
C LYS A 85 5.97 5.92 -3.37
N PHE A 86 6.03 4.58 -3.46
CA PHE A 86 4.86 3.81 -3.82
C PHE A 86 4.66 2.59 -2.92
N GLN A 87 3.43 2.15 -2.86
CA GLN A 87 3.04 0.89 -2.23
C GLN A 87 2.18 0.09 -3.19
N LEU A 88 2.53 -1.17 -3.32
CA LEU A 88 1.73 -2.20 -3.98
C LEU A 88 1.36 -3.25 -2.95
N SER A 89 0.06 -3.50 -2.78
CA SER A 89 -0.43 -4.48 -1.82
C SER A 89 -1.54 -5.31 -2.42
N LEU A 90 -1.36 -6.63 -2.41
CA LEU A 90 -2.24 -7.60 -3.04
C LEU A 90 -2.47 -8.77 -2.08
N ALA A 91 -3.69 -9.31 -2.10
CA ALA A 91 -4.03 -10.54 -1.41
C ALA A 91 -4.57 -11.58 -2.39
N PHE A 92 -4.48 -12.83 -2.00
CA PHE A 92 -4.97 -13.98 -2.76
C PHE A 92 -5.50 -15.06 -1.83
N PRO A 93 -6.56 -15.78 -2.25
CA PRO A 93 -7.10 -16.91 -1.51
C PRO A 93 -6.20 -18.13 -1.70
N LEU A 94 -5.91 -18.83 -0.61
CA LEU A 94 -5.23 -20.12 -0.63
C LEU A 94 -6.20 -21.28 -0.40
N TRP A 95 -7.10 -21.14 0.58
CA TRP A 95 -8.09 -22.16 0.89
C TRP A 95 -9.36 -21.51 1.46
N ARG A 96 -10.43 -21.53 0.68
CA ARG A 96 -11.76 -21.06 1.11
C ARG A 96 -12.44 -22.13 1.94
N GLY A 97 -13.13 -21.71 3.01
CA GLY A 97 -13.93 -22.62 3.85
C GLY A 97 -13.11 -23.54 4.78
N ILE A 98 -11.83 -23.22 5.05
CA ILE A 98 -10.93 -24.08 5.85
C ILE A 98 -11.49 -24.39 7.26
N LEU A 99 -12.20 -23.45 7.89
CA LEU A 99 -12.86 -23.58 9.20
C LEU A 99 -14.37 -23.28 9.13
N GLY A 100 -14.98 -23.47 7.96
CA GLY A 100 -16.39 -23.20 7.72
C GLY A 100 -16.60 -22.14 6.61
N PRO A 101 -17.84 -21.95 6.14
CA PRO A 101 -18.13 -21.22 4.88
C PRO A 101 -17.66 -19.77 4.87
N ASN A 102 -17.55 -19.12 6.03
CA ASN A 102 -17.13 -17.73 6.16
C ASN A 102 -15.65 -17.58 6.51
N SER A 103 -14.84 -18.63 6.36
CA SER A 103 -13.43 -18.63 6.70
C SER A 103 -12.53 -18.84 5.50
N ILE A 104 -11.33 -18.27 5.55
CA ILE A 104 -10.33 -18.40 4.49
C ILE A 104 -8.93 -18.48 5.08
N LEU A 105 -8.09 -19.34 4.50
CA LEU A 105 -6.66 -19.19 4.56
C LEU A 105 -6.24 -18.34 3.37
N GLY A 106 -5.62 -17.20 3.61
CA GLY A 106 -5.18 -16.26 2.58
C GLY A 106 -3.70 -15.93 2.70
N GLY A 107 -3.14 -15.45 1.62
CA GLY A 107 -1.83 -14.82 1.59
C GLY A 107 -1.96 -13.38 1.13
N SER A 108 -1.03 -12.52 1.57
CA SER A 108 -0.87 -11.20 1.01
C SER A 108 0.61 -10.86 0.83
N TYR A 109 0.85 -9.90 -0.04
CA TYR A 109 2.17 -9.37 -0.28
C TYR A 109 2.06 -7.86 -0.42
N THR A 110 2.82 -7.14 0.39
CA THR A 110 2.92 -5.69 0.33
C THR A 110 4.36 -5.28 0.08
N GLN A 111 4.56 -4.44 -0.90
CA GLN A 111 5.85 -3.82 -1.19
C GLN A 111 5.73 -2.30 -1.04
N LYS A 112 6.67 -1.71 -0.28
CA LYS A 112 6.82 -0.26 -0.14
C LYS A 112 8.19 0.12 -0.64
N SER A 113 8.26 1.07 -1.58
CA SER A 113 9.54 1.48 -2.17
C SER A 113 9.69 2.99 -2.17
N TRP A 114 10.92 3.44 -2.00
CA TRP A 114 11.36 4.81 -2.15
C TRP A 114 12.36 4.86 -3.30
N TRP A 115 11.98 5.53 -4.37
CA TRP A 115 12.65 5.49 -5.65
C TRP A 115 13.14 6.86 -6.06
N GLN A 116 14.43 6.99 -6.30
CA GLN A 116 15.11 8.19 -6.82
C GLN A 116 14.87 8.31 -8.33
N LEU A 117 13.60 8.41 -8.75
CA LEU A 117 13.19 8.35 -10.17
C LEU A 117 13.92 9.36 -11.05
N SER A 118 14.17 10.58 -10.55
CA SER A 118 14.83 11.68 -11.27
C SER A 118 16.35 11.57 -11.30
N ASN A 119 16.94 10.64 -10.55
CA ASN A 119 18.39 10.45 -10.48
C ASN A 119 18.90 9.61 -11.66
N SER A 120 18.93 10.21 -12.85
CA SER A 120 19.35 9.53 -14.09
C SER A 120 20.84 9.19 -14.12
N ASP A 121 21.67 9.98 -13.44
CA ASP A 121 23.13 9.81 -13.41
C ASP A 121 23.53 8.51 -12.68
N GLU A 122 22.70 8.10 -11.70
CA GLU A 122 22.86 6.88 -10.92
C GLU A 122 21.85 5.77 -11.32
N SER A 123 21.32 5.83 -12.54
CA SER A 123 20.37 4.82 -13.06
C SER A 123 19.09 4.70 -12.24
N SER A 124 18.62 5.80 -11.65
CA SER A 124 17.38 5.89 -10.87
C SER A 124 17.29 4.82 -9.77
N PRO A 125 18.17 4.83 -8.73
CA PRO A 125 18.24 3.78 -7.74
C PRO A 125 17.05 3.78 -6.80
N PHE A 126 16.76 2.62 -6.20
CA PHE A 126 15.88 2.52 -5.05
C PHE A 126 16.69 2.79 -3.78
N ARG A 127 16.24 3.76 -2.98
CA ARG A 127 16.84 4.04 -1.67
C ARG A 127 16.47 2.97 -0.65
N GLU A 128 15.23 2.49 -0.72
CA GLU A 128 14.72 1.49 0.21
C GLU A 128 13.55 0.74 -0.44
N THR A 129 13.50 -0.54 -0.22
CA THR A 129 12.33 -1.37 -0.55
C THR A 129 12.06 -2.31 0.61
N ASN A 130 10.84 -2.27 1.13
CA ASN A 130 10.37 -3.16 2.17
C ASN A 130 9.40 -4.17 1.57
N TYR A 131 9.61 -5.44 1.86
CA TYR A 131 8.80 -6.57 1.43
C TYR A 131 8.07 -7.15 2.63
N GLU A 132 6.76 -7.26 2.55
CA GLU A 132 5.90 -7.72 3.64
C GLU A 132 5.00 -8.87 3.17
N PRO A 133 5.51 -10.11 3.04
CA PRO A 133 4.68 -11.28 2.84
C PRO A 133 3.93 -11.62 4.14
N GLN A 134 2.67 -12.01 4.00
CA GLN A 134 1.80 -12.41 5.11
C GLN A 134 1.04 -13.68 4.77
N LEU A 135 0.84 -14.51 5.77
CA LEU A 135 -0.10 -15.64 5.75
C LEU A 135 -1.13 -15.41 6.84
N PHE A 136 -2.42 -15.51 6.52
CA PHE A 136 -3.47 -15.22 7.47
C PHE A 136 -4.66 -16.18 7.37
N LEU A 137 -5.33 -16.34 8.51
CA LEU A 137 -6.64 -16.97 8.64
C LEU A 137 -7.66 -15.84 8.84
N GLY A 138 -8.58 -15.70 7.90
CA GLY A 138 -9.61 -14.66 7.90
C GLY A 138 -11.00 -15.22 8.09
N PHE A 139 -11.87 -14.43 8.73
CA PHE A 139 -13.28 -14.72 8.94
C PHE A 139 -14.12 -13.52 8.53
N ALA A 140 -15.03 -13.70 7.57
CA ALA A 140 -16.06 -12.71 7.30
C ALA A 140 -17.14 -12.79 8.37
N THR A 141 -17.52 -11.64 8.91
CA THR A 141 -18.55 -11.52 9.93
C THR A 141 -19.49 -10.35 9.58
N ASP A 142 -20.65 -10.30 10.17
CA ASP A 142 -21.60 -9.19 10.05
C ASP A 142 -22.21 -8.86 11.42
N TYR A 143 -21.35 -8.89 12.45
CA TYR A 143 -21.77 -8.62 13.81
C TYR A 143 -21.84 -7.12 14.07
N SER A 144 -23.07 -6.63 14.35
CA SER A 144 -23.32 -5.22 14.61
C SER A 144 -23.68 -4.97 16.08
N LEU A 145 -23.00 -3.97 16.68
CA LEU A 145 -23.24 -3.53 18.06
C LEU A 145 -23.10 -2.02 18.16
N ALA A 146 -24.08 -1.34 18.73
CA ALA A 146 -24.07 0.10 19.03
C ALA A 146 -23.65 1.00 17.83
N GLY A 147 -24.09 0.65 16.62
CA GLY A 147 -23.80 1.40 15.40
C GLY A 147 -22.45 1.04 14.72
N TRP A 148 -21.69 0.12 15.28
CA TRP A 148 -20.48 -0.45 14.69
C TRP A 148 -20.77 -1.82 14.10
N THR A 149 -20.16 -2.12 12.97
CA THR A 149 -20.24 -3.44 12.35
C THR A 149 -18.84 -4.03 12.23
N LEU A 150 -18.62 -5.18 12.88
CA LEU A 150 -17.43 -6.00 12.71
C LEU A 150 -17.62 -6.83 11.43
N ARG A 151 -16.83 -6.55 10.39
CA ARG A 151 -16.94 -7.20 9.10
C ARG A 151 -15.95 -8.34 8.94
N ASP A 152 -14.73 -8.13 9.41
CA ASP A 152 -13.63 -9.07 9.26
C ASP A 152 -12.90 -9.27 10.58
N VAL A 153 -12.46 -10.50 10.80
CA VAL A 153 -11.47 -10.85 11.82
C VAL A 153 -10.36 -11.60 11.12
N GLU A 154 -9.12 -11.19 11.36
CA GLU A 154 -7.95 -11.77 10.74
C GLU A 154 -6.89 -12.09 11.80
N PHE A 155 -6.29 -13.27 11.68
CA PHE A 155 -5.15 -13.72 12.47
C PHE A 155 -4.05 -14.16 11.51
N GLY A 156 -2.90 -13.54 11.57
CA GLY A 156 -1.85 -13.82 10.59
C GLY A 156 -0.44 -13.67 11.13
N TYR A 157 0.48 -14.19 10.36
CA TYR A 157 1.91 -13.98 10.52
C TYR A 157 2.39 -13.08 9.37
N ASN A 158 2.98 -11.96 9.73
CA ASN A 158 3.58 -11.02 8.80
C ASN A 158 5.10 -11.02 9.02
N HIS A 159 5.85 -11.08 7.94
CA HIS A 159 7.29 -10.91 7.94
C HIS A 159 7.65 -9.67 7.13
N MET A 160 8.43 -8.75 7.71
CA MET A 160 8.93 -7.58 7.00
C MET A 160 10.45 -7.66 6.88
N SER A 161 10.92 -7.55 5.65
CA SER A 161 12.35 -7.46 5.32
C SER A 161 12.59 -6.31 4.35
N ASN A 162 13.78 -5.74 4.40
CA ASN A 162 14.27 -4.79 3.42
C ASN A 162 15.30 -5.47 2.50
N GLY A 163 15.27 -5.11 1.24
CA GLY A 163 16.23 -5.58 0.24
C GLY A 163 17.50 -4.75 0.25
#